data_09ee5b79ab1c0117cb776160325775ec
#
_entry.id   09ee5b79ab1c0117cb776160325775ec
#
_cell.length_a   1.000
_cell.length_b   1.000
_cell.length_c   1.000
_cell.angle_alpha   90.00
_cell.angle_beta   90.00
_cell.angle_gamma   90.00
#
_symmetry.space_group_name_H-M   'P 1'
#
loop_
_entity.id
_entity.type
_entity.pdbx_description
1 polymer ?
#
loop_
_entity_poly.entity_id
_entity_poly.type
_entity_poly.pdbx_seq_one_letter_code
_entity_poly.pdbx_strand_id
1 'polypeptide(L)'
;MKKSRDNYTFLTHAPVHRVIFTMAIPTIISMLSTSMYNLADTYFVGSINTQSVAAVGVSFAMMSVIQAVGFLYGHGSGNYISRMLGAKEVEKAKKMASTGFVLSFLTGLLIAILGQLFLTPLCILLGSTPTIQPYAERYLGIILLGAPFMTTSLTLNNQMRFQGNAMYAMKGIMSGVLLNLILAPLLILYFAMGITGA
;
A
#
# COMPACT_ATOMS: atom_id res chain seq x y z
N MET A 1 27.78 4.09 -1.52
CA MET A 1 28.06 5.46 -1.00
C MET A 1 28.00 6.57 -2.07
N LYS A 2 28.42 6.36 -3.32
CA LYS A 2 28.42 7.40 -4.39
C LYS A 2 26.99 7.93 -4.73
N LYS A 3 25.99 7.06 -4.79
CA LYS A 3 24.60 7.38 -5.17
C LYS A 3 23.84 8.25 -4.16
N SER A 4 24.14 8.13 -2.85
CA SER A 4 23.54 8.97 -1.80
C SER A 4 24.04 10.43 -1.86
N ARG A 5 25.29 10.63 -2.28
CA ARG A 5 25.87 11.96 -2.43
C ARG A 5 25.26 12.72 -3.62
N ASP A 6 24.95 11.99 -4.70
CA ASP A 6 24.33 12.58 -5.89
C ASP A 6 22.90 13.04 -5.62
N ASN A 7 22.11 12.25 -4.85
CA ASN A 7 20.74 12.63 -4.49
C ASN A 7 20.69 13.87 -3.58
N TYR A 8 21.57 13.97 -2.58
CA TYR A 8 21.61 15.13 -1.69
C TYR A 8 21.95 16.41 -2.49
N THR A 9 23.00 16.37 -3.31
CA THR A 9 23.39 17.50 -4.14
C THR A 9 22.28 17.89 -5.13
N PHE A 10 21.60 16.92 -5.71
CA PHE A 10 20.47 17.16 -6.60
C PHE A 10 19.31 17.86 -5.87
N LEU A 11 18.90 17.36 -4.70
CA LEU A 11 17.78 17.91 -3.95
C LEU A 11 18.04 19.31 -3.38
N THR A 12 19.31 19.64 -3.07
CA THR A 12 19.68 20.92 -2.43
C THR A 12 20.15 22.00 -3.40
N HIS A 13 20.71 21.62 -4.55
CA HIS A 13 21.34 22.58 -5.49
C HIS A 13 20.68 22.63 -6.88
N ALA A 14 19.84 21.64 -7.25
CA ALA A 14 19.17 21.71 -8.55
C ALA A 14 18.01 22.72 -8.54
N PRO A 15 17.66 23.30 -9.70
CA PRO A 15 16.49 24.16 -9.83
C PRO A 15 15.22 23.46 -9.36
N VAL A 16 14.38 24.15 -8.56
CA VAL A 16 13.20 23.57 -7.90
C VAL A 16 12.25 22.88 -8.87
N HIS A 17 12.00 23.48 -10.04
CA HIS A 17 11.15 22.87 -11.06
C HIS A 17 11.66 21.50 -11.53
N ARG A 18 12.98 21.34 -11.69
CA ARG A 18 13.60 20.08 -12.11
C ARG A 18 13.47 19.00 -11.04
N VAL A 19 13.62 19.37 -9.77
CA VAL A 19 13.42 18.46 -8.64
C VAL A 19 11.97 17.99 -8.60
N ILE A 20 11.00 18.93 -8.73
CA ILE A 20 9.57 18.62 -8.72
C ILE A 20 9.24 17.63 -9.85
N PHE A 21 9.61 17.90 -11.10
CA PHE A 21 9.30 16.99 -12.22
C PHE A 21 9.96 15.62 -12.04
N THR A 22 11.21 15.56 -11.61
CA THR A 22 11.92 14.28 -11.39
C THR A 22 11.24 13.41 -10.34
N MET A 23 10.60 14.01 -9.34
CA MET A 23 9.88 13.27 -8.31
C MET A 23 8.40 13.06 -8.63
N ALA A 24 7.76 14.00 -9.30
CA ALA A 24 6.34 13.92 -9.66
C ALA A 24 6.08 12.86 -10.74
N ILE A 25 6.88 12.79 -11.79
CA ILE A 25 6.64 11.86 -12.90
C ILE A 25 6.60 10.40 -12.43
N PRO A 26 7.59 9.86 -11.69
CA PRO A 26 7.50 8.49 -11.18
C PRO A 26 6.32 8.27 -10.24
N THR A 27 5.94 9.29 -9.48
CA THR A 27 4.79 9.22 -8.56
C THR A 27 3.47 9.15 -9.32
N ILE A 28 3.29 9.98 -10.34
CA ILE A 28 2.11 9.97 -11.21
C ILE A 28 1.98 8.62 -11.93
N ILE A 29 3.07 8.11 -12.50
CA ILE A 29 3.09 6.80 -13.16
C ILE A 29 2.67 5.71 -12.18
N SER A 30 3.19 5.72 -10.94
CA SER A 30 2.80 4.75 -9.92
C SER A 30 1.31 4.82 -9.58
N MET A 31 0.77 6.03 -9.42
CA MET A 31 -0.65 6.22 -9.08
C MET A 31 -1.57 5.78 -10.22
N LEU A 32 -1.24 6.14 -11.47
CA LEU A 32 -1.99 5.70 -12.64
C LEU A 32 -1.97 4.17 -12.78
N SER A 33 -0.81 3.55 -12.60
CA SER A 33 -0.67 2.09 -12.66
C SER A 33 -1.49 1.40 -11.57
N THR A 34 -1.50 1.94 -10.35
CA THR A 34 -2.33 1.43 -9.25
C THR A 34 -3.83 1.58 -9.56
N SER A 35 -4.25 2.69 -10.15
CA SER A 35 -5.65 2.90 -10.56
C SER A 35 -6.07 1.93 -11.67
N MET A 36 -5.21 1.71 -12.66
CA MET A 36 -5.48 0.74 -13.73
C MET A 36 -5.57 -0.69 -13.18
N TYR A 37 -4.69 -1.03 -12.25
CA TYR A 37 -4.72 -2.32 -11.57
C TYR A 37 -6.04 -2.51 -10.80
N ASN A 38 -6.48 -1.52 -10.02
CA ASN A 38 -7.76 -1.58 -9.30
C ASN A 38 -8.96 -1.79 -10.23
N LEU A 39 -8.94 -1.16 -11.42
CA LEU A 39 -9.98 -1.37 -12.44
C LEU A 39 -9.94 -2.80 -12.99
N ALA A 40 -8.75 -3.32 -13.29
CA ALA A 40 -8.59 -4.69 -13.78
C ALA A 40 -9.04 -5.73 -12.73
N ASP A 41 -8.67 -5.54 -11.47
CA ASP A 41 -9.08 -6.40 -10.37
C ASP A 41 -10.61 -6.41 -10.19
N THR A 42 -11.24 -5.25 -10.22
CA THR A 42 -12.71 -5.13 -10.19
C THR A 42 -13.36 -5.84 -11.37
N TYR A 43 -12.77 -5.77 -12.55
CA TYR A 43 -13.27 -6.49 -13.73
C TYR A 43 -13.18 -8.01 -13.56
N PHE A 44 -12.06 -8.54 -13.08
CA PHE A 44 -11.90 -9.97 -12.83
C PHE A 44 -12.85 -10.49 -11.73
N VAL A 45 -13.01 -9.75 -10.65
CA VAL A 45 -13.97 -10.08 -9.60
C VAL A 45 -15.41 -10.02 -10.13
N GLY A 46 -15.69 -9.04 -10.99
CA GLY A 46 -16.99 -8.90 -11.66
C GLY A 46 -17.38 -10.10 -12.53
N SER A 47 -16.41 -10.83 -13.05
CA SER A 47 -16.65 -12.04 -13.84
C SER A 47 -17.11 -13.26 -12.99
N ILE A 48 -16.97 -13.21 -11.66
CA ILE A 48 -17.36 -14.29 -10.76
C ILE A 48 -18.88 -14.22 -10.50
N ASN A 49 -19.32 -13.19 -9.81
CA ASN A 49 -20.73 -12.88 -9.53
C ASN A 49 -20.89 -11.47 -8.94
N THR A 50 -22.13 -10.96 -8.94
CA THR A 50 -22.45 -9.62 -8.41
C THR A 50 -22.20 -9.51 -6.89
N GLN A 51 -22.39 -10.60 -6.14
CA GLN A 51 -22.16 -10.62 -4.69
C GLN A 51 -20.68 -10.45 -4.35
N SER A 52 -19.78 -11.00 -5.17
CA SER A 52 -18.32 -10.80 -5.01
C SER A 52 -17.93 -9.35 -5.21
N VAL A 53 -18.47 -8.67 -6.21
CA VAL A 53 -18.23 -7.23 -6.43
C VAL A 53 -18.72 -6.40 -5.24
N ALA A 54 -19.91 -6.71 -4.74
CA ALA A 54 -20.46 -6.04 -3.56
C ALA A 54 -19.60 -6.27 -2.31
N ALA A 55 -19.07 -7.48 -2.12
CA ALA A 55 -18.15 -7.81 -1.02
C ALA A 55 -16.84 -7.03 -1.09
N VAL A 56 -16.25 -6.85 -2.28
CA VAL A 56 -15.09 -5.98 -2.49
C VAL A 56 -15.42 -4.54 -2.12
N GLY A 57 -16.58 -4.03 -2.56
CA GLY A 57 -17.06 -2.69 -2.23
C GLY A 57 -17.19 -2.45 -0.72
N VAL A 58 -17.78 -3.38 0.01
CA VAL A 58 -17.88 -3.35 1.49
C VAL A 58 -16.50 -3.35 2.14
N SER A 59 -15.58 -4.19 1.63
CA SER A 59 -14.22 -4.32 2.18
C SER A 59 -13.34 -3.10 1.90
N PHE A 60 -13.67 -2.29 0.90
CA PHE A 60 -12.90 -1.11 0.50
C PHE A 60 -12.74 -0.08 1.63
N ALA A 61 -13.75 0.08 2.48
CA ALA A 61 -13.67 0.97 3.64
C ALA A 61 -12.54 0.52 4.61
N MET A 62 -12.45 -0.79 4.89
CA MET A 62 -11.38 -1.31 5.76
C MET A 62 -10.00 -1.22 5.09
N MET A 63 -9.91 -1.47 3.78
CA MET A 63 -8.68 -1.25 3.01
C MET A 63 -8.21 0.20 3.12
N SER A 64 -9.13 1.16 3.08
CA SER A 64 -8.82 2.59 3.24
C SER A 64 -8.27 2.90 4.63
N VAL A 65 -8.77 2.26 5.68
CA VAL A 65 -8.22 2.38 7.05
C VAL A 65 -6.79 1.84 7.12
N ILE A 66 -6.54 0.65 6.55
CA ILE A 66 -5.20 0.05 6.50
C ILE A 66 -4.23 0.97 5.73
N GLN A 67 -4.67 1.53 4.61
CA GLN A 67 -3.88 2.49 3.83
C GLN A 67 -3.59 3.77 4.62
N ALA A 68 -4.59 4.32 5.32
CA ALA A 68 -4.43 5.51 6.14
C ALA A 68 -3.36 5.32 7.22
N VAL A 69 -3.30 4.15 7.87
CA VAL A 69 -2.25 3.80 8.82
C VAL A 69 -0.87 3.75 8.15
N GLY A 70 -0.76 3.13 6.97
CA GLY A 70 0.47 3.12 6.20
C GLY A 70 0.94 4.52 5.81
N PHE A 71 0.02 5.41 5.42
CA PHE A 71 0.33 6.81 5.12
C PHE A 71 0.70 7.60 6.37
N LEU A 72 0.03 7.37 7.51
CA LEU A 72 0.35 8.03 8.78
C LEU A 72 1.82 7.82 9.13
N TYR A 73 2.26 6.58 9.20
CA TYR A 73 3.66 6.25 9.51
C TYR A 73 4.60 6.65 8.38
N GLY A 74 4.19 6.47 7.12
CA GLY A 74 5.00 6.78 5.94
C GLY A 74 5.30 8.27 5.81
N HIS A 75 4.28 9.13 5.89
CA HIS A 75 4.45 10.59 5.81
C HIS A 75 5.07 11.16 7.09
N GLY A 76 4.63 10.69 8.27
CA GLY A 76 5.18 11.15 9.55
C GLY A 76 6.67 10.88 9.68
N SER A 77 7.10 9.63 9.49
CA SER A 77 8.52 9.27 9.53
C SER A 77 9.29 9.85 8.35
N GLY A 78 8.71 9.86 7.16
CA GLY A 78 9.34 10.36 5.93
C GLY A 78 9.70 11.84 6.02
N ASN A 79 8.80 12.67 6.55
CA ASN A 79 9.06 14.10 6.76
C ASN A 79 10.24 14.31 7.72
N TYR A 80 10.28 13.59 8.84
CA TYR A 80 11.41 13.66 9.76
C TYR A 80 12.71 13.18 9.11
N ILE A 81 12.66 12.06 8.37
CA ILE A 81 13.82 11.52 7.65
C ILE A 81 14.39 12.56 6.68
N SER A 82 13.54 13.20 5.86
CA SER A 82 14.01 14.19 4.88
C SER A 82 14.69 15.39 5.55
N ARG A 83 14.17 15.86 6.68
CA ARG A 83 14.77 16.95 7.46
C ARG A 83 16.12 16.56 8.06
N MET A 84 16.22 15.35 8.63
CA MET A 84 17.49 14.88 9.22
C MET A 84 18.55 14.64 8.16
N LEU A 85 18.15 14.12 6.99
CA LEU A 85 19.09 14.00 5.86
C LEU A 85 19.56 15.38 5.36
N GLY A 86 18.68 16.38 5.31
CA GLY A 86 19.05 17.77 5.01
C GLY A 86 20.04 18.36 6.01
N ALA A 87 19.88 18.04 7.29
CA ALA A 87 20.81 18.42 8.36
C ALA A 87 22.08 17.56 8.42
N LYS A 88 22.25 16.58 7.52
CA LYS A 88 23.35 15.59 7.50
C LYS A 88 23.39 14.66 8.73
N GLU A 89 22.31 14.56 9.49
CA GLU A 89 22.17 13.70 10.65
C GLU A 89 21.66 12.30 10.25
N VAL A 90 22.48 11.56 9.52
CA VAL A 90 22.10 10.28 8.90
C VAL A 90 21.68 9.24 9.94
N GLU A 91 22.30 9.19 11.10
CA GLU A 91 21.97 8.22 12.17
C GLU A 91 20.58 8.45 12.75
N LYS A 92 20.16 9.72 12.91
CA LYS A 92 18.77 10.02 13.34
C LYS A 92 17.76 9.65 12.26
N ALA A 93 18.09 9.87 11.00
CA ALA A 93 17.25 9.45 9.87
C ALA A 93 17.06 7.92 9.83
N LYS A 94 18.14 7.15 9.99
CA LYS A 94 18.09 5.67 10.05
C LYS A 94 17.23 5.18 11.22
N LYS A 95 17.43 5.73 12.40
CA LYS A 95 16.66 5.37 13.61
C LYS A 95 15.16 5.62 13.39
N MET A 96 14.79 6.76 12.81
CA MET A 96 13.39 7.05 12.49
C MET A 96 12.82 6.11 11.44
N ALA A 97 13.59 5.77 10.41
CA ALA A 97 13.16 4.82 9.39
C ALA A 97 12.83 3.45 9.99
N SER A 98 13.71 2.93 10.84
CA SER A 98 13.48 1.67 11.56
C SER A 98 12.29 1.75 12.52
N THR A 99 12.15 2.85 13.25
CA THR A 99 10.99 3.05 14.16
C THR A 99 9.68 3.09 13.38
N GLY A 100 9.62 3.83 12.28
CA GLY A 100 8.43 3.88 11.42
C GLY A 100 8.08 2.51 10.83
N PHE A 101 9.08 1.73 10.42
CA PHE A 101 8.90 0.37 9.95
C PHE A 101 8.27 -0.54 11.03
N VAL A 102 8.90 -0.59 12.21
CA VAL A 102 8.43 -1.45 13.32
C VAL A 102 7.03 -1.05 13.77
N LEU A 103 6.77 0.24 13.98
CA LEU A 103 5.47 0.71 14.44
C LEU A 103 4.37 0.46 13.40
N SER A 104 4.64 0.66 12.11
CA SER A 104 3.66 0.36 11.06
C SER A 104 3.34 -1.13 10.99
N PHE A 105 4.35 -2.00 11.15
CA PHE A 105 4.15 -3.45 11.18
C PHE A 105 3.32 -3.87 12.39
N LEU A 106 3.67 -3.39 13.60
CA LEU A 106 2.94 -3.72 14.82
C LEU A 106 1.49 -3.21 14.78
N THR A 107 1.26 -2.01 14.27
CA THR A 107 -0.11 -1.48 14.11
C THR A 107 -0.89 -2.27 13.07
N GLY A 108 -0.27 -2.65 11.95
CA GLY A 108 -0.89 -3.53 10.96
C GLY A 108 -1.21 -4.91 11.52
N LEU A 109 -0.32 -5.46 12.35
CA LEU A 109 -0.55 -6.73 13.06
C LEU A 109 -1.70 -6.63 14.07
N LEU A 110 -1.79 -5.52 14.81
CA LEU A 110 -2.91 -5.25 15.71
C LEU A 110 -4.24 -5.19 14.94
N ILE A 111 -4.26 -4.49 13.80
CA ILE A 111 -5.44 -4.45 12.92
C ILE A 111 -5.80 -5.85 12.41
N ALA A 112 -4.82 -6.66 12.02
CA ALA A 112 -5.04 -8.03 11.57
C ALA A 112 -5.67 -8.89 12.68
N ILE A 113 -5.11 -8.85 13.89
CA ILE A 113 -5.60 -9.65 15.03
C ILE A 113 -7.01 -9.21 15.42
N LEU A 114 -7.23 -7.92 15.66
CA LEU A 114 -8.54 -7.40 16.05
C LEU A 114 -9.58 -7.61 14.94
N GLY A 115 -9.20 -7.37 13.69
CA GLY A 115 -10.07 -7.58 12.53
C GLY A 115 -10.48 -9.03 12.36
N GLN A 116 -9.56 -10.00 12.59
CA GLN A 116 -9.89 -11.42 12.54
C GLN A 116 -10.79 -11.86 13.71
N LEU A 117 -10.52 -11.36 14.92
CA LEU A 117 -11.35 -11.67 16.09
C LEU A 117 -12.79 -11.16 15.96
N PHE A 118 -12.98 -10.02 15.31
CA PHE A 118 -14.27 -9.37 15.14
C PHE A 118 -14.73 -9.34 13.67
N LEU A 119 -14.35 -10.34 12.87
CA LEU A 119 -14.56 -10.32 11.41
C LEU A 119 -16.05 -10.19 11.04
N THR A 120 -16.91 -11.02 11.63
CA THR A 120 -18.36 -11.00 11.36
C THR A 120 -19.01 -9.66 11.75
N PRO A 121 -18.87 -9.15 12.99
CA PRO A 121 -19.43 -7.85 13.35
C PRO A 121 -18.80 -6.69 12.54
N LEU A 122 -17.54 -6.80 12.15
CA LEU A 122 -16.88 -5.81 11.30
C LEU A 122 -17.51 -5.77 9.91
N CYS A 123 -17.76 -6.91 9.27
CA CYS A 123 -18.45 -6.99 7.98
C CYS A 123 -19.86 -6.36 8.06
N ILE A 124 -20.61 -6.63 9.11
CA ILE A 124 -21.95 -6.06 9.32
C ILE A 124 -21.85 -4.53 9.50
N LEU A 125 -20.89 -4.04 10.29
CA LEU A 125 -20.65 -2.61 10.50
C LEU A 125 -20.30 -1.88 9.20
N LEU A 126 -19.57 -2.56 8.30
CA LEU A 126 -19.19 -2.04 6.99
C LEU A 126 -20.34 -2.06 5.97
N GLY A 127 -21.52 -2.59 6.35
CA GLY A 127 -22.71 -2.60 5.51
C GLY A 127 -22.95 -3.90 4.74
N SER A 128 -22.36 -5.01 5.19
CA SER A 128 -22.64 -6.32 4.59
C SER A 128 -24.06 -6.80 4.90
N THR A 129 -24.77 -7.25 3.87
CA THR A 129 -26.07 -7.91 4.00
C THR A 129 -25.91 -9.42 4.17
N PRO A 130 -26.92 -10.17 4.69
CA PRO A 130 -26.83 -11.63 4.84
C PRO A 130 -26.42 -12.38 3.57
N THR A 131 -26.78 -11.85 2.40
CA THR A 131 -26.44 -12.44 1.10
C THR A 131 -24.97 -12.23 0.68
N ILE A 132 -24.38 -11.10 1.09
CA ILE A 132 -23.01 -10.70 0.73
C ILE A 132 -22.02 -11.16 1.80
N GLN A 133 -22.48 -11.33 3.03
CA GLN A 133 -21.64 -11.60 4.21
C GLN A 133 -20.65 -12.76 4.03
N PRO A 134 -21.01 -13.94 3.50
CA PRO A 134 -20.05 -15.03 3.32
C PRO A 134 -18.89 -14.68 2.37
N TYR A 135 -19.17 -13.85 1.37
CA TYR A 135 -18.16 -13.36 0.42
C TYR A 135 -17.29 -12.29 1.04
N ALA A 136 -17.90 -11.36 1.78
CA ALA A 136 -17.19 -10.29 2.48
C ALA A 136 -16.24 -10.83 3.56
N GLU A 137 -16.66 -11.80 4.35
CA GLU A 137 -15.83 -12.43 5.38
C GLU A 137 -14.62 -13.16 4.77
N ARG A 138 -14.83 -13.90 3.68
CA ARG A 138 -13.71 -14.58 2.99
C ARG A 138 -12.70 -13.59 2.42
N TYR A 139 -13.16 -12.56 1.74
CA TYR A 139 -12.30 -11.57 1.12
C TYR A 139 -11.61 -10.69 2.15
N LEU A 140 -12.36 -10.09 3.08
CA LEU A 140 -11.83 -9.22 4.13
C LEU A 140 -10.89 -9.98 5.09
N GLY A 141 -11.19 -11.26 5.38
CA GLY A 141 -10.33 -12.10 6.21
C GLY A 141 -8.91 -12.23 5.63
N ILE A 142 -8.79 -12.43 4.31
CA ILE A 142 -7.49 -12.52 3.64
C ILE A 142 -6.78 -11.16 3.65
N ILE A 143 -7.50 -10.07 3.35
CA ILE A 143 -6.94 -8.71 3.38
C ILE A 143 -6.39 -8.37 4.76
N LEU A 144 -7.11 -8.71 5.82
CA LEU A 144 -6.67 -8.46 7.20
C LEU A 144 -5.39 -9.21 7.54
N LEU A 145 -5.21 -10.45 7.06
CA LEU A 145 -3.95 -11.17 7.20
C LEU A 145 -2.79 -10.47 6.48
N GLY A 146 -3.07 -9.82 5.36
CA GLY A 146 -2.12 -9.00 4.61
C GLY A 146 -1.85 -7.62 5.22
N ALA A 147 -2.65 -7.14 6.17
CA ALA A 147 -2.57 -5.77 6.70
C ALA A 147 -1.19 -5.36 7.23
N PRO A 148 -0.44 -6.18 8.00
CA PRO A 148 0.90 -5.81 8.47
C PRO A 148 1.87 -5.58 7.31
N PHE A 149 1.79 -6.38 6.26
CA PHE A 149 2.65 -6.23 5.09
C PHE A 149 2.25 -5.01 4.26
N MET A 150 0.96 -4.74 4.13
CA MET A 150 0.41 -3.60 3.39
C MET A 150 0.78 -2.27 4.05
N THR A 151 0.57 -2.11 5.37
CA THR A 151 0.95 -0.91 6.13
C THR A 151 2.44 -0.65 6.05
N THR A 152 3.26 -1.69 6.21
CA THR A 152 4.73 -1.60 6.16
C THR A 152 5.23 -1.25 4.77
N SER A 153 4.68 -1.88 3.73
CA SER A 153 5.04 -1.60 2.33
C SER A 153 4.75 -0.15 1.96
N LEU A 154 3.58 0.37 2.34
CA LEU A 154 3.21 1.78 2.13
C LEU A 154 4.13 2.72 2.90
N THR A 155 4.46 2.40 4.15
CA THR A 155 5.40 3.18 4.96
C THR A 155 6.76 3.26 4.30
N LEU A 156 7.35 2.13 3.91
CA LEU A 156 8.65 2.09 3.24
C LEU A 156 8.64 2.82 1.89
N ASN A 157 7.58 2.66 1.12
CA ASN A 157 7.43 3.34 -0.17
C ASN A 157 7.44 4.87 0.00
N ASN A 158 6.71 5.40 0.99
CA ASN A 158 6.71 6.82 1.29
C ASN A 158 8.06 7.27 1.84
N GLN A 159 8.68 6.54 2.76
CA GLN A 159 10.03 6.86 3.26
C GLN A 159 11.04 6.96 2.11
N MET A 160 11.00 6.07 1.11
CA MET A 160 11.86 6.15 -0.08
C MET A 160 11.63 7.43 -0.88
N ARG A 161 10.37 7.86 -1.05
CA ARG A 161 10.03 9.11 -1.74
C ARG A 161 10.58 10.32 -1.01
N PHE A 162 10.43 10.38 0.32
CA PHE A 162 10.96 11.45 1.15
C PHE A 162 12.49 11.51 1.19
N GLN A 163 13.17 10.41 0.86
CA GLN A 163 14.63 10.37 0.66
C GLN A 163 15.08 10.79 -0.76
N GLY A 164 14.16 11.25 -1.61
CA GLY A 164 14.45 11.61 -2.99
C GLY A 164 14.57 10.43 -3.95
N ASN A 165 14.21 9.21 -3.53
CA ASN A 165 14.29 7.99 -4.33
C ASN A 165 12.92 7.58 -4.94
N ALA A 166 12.16 8.52 -5.50
CA ALA A 166 10.85 8.28 -6.09
C ALA A 166 10.86 7.20 -7.18
N MET A 167 11.96 7.09 -7.94
CA MET A 167 12.13 6.06 -8.96
C MET A 167 12.20 4.63 -8.37
N TYR A 168 12.84 4.45 -7.21
CA TYR A 168 12.86 3.13 -6.55
C TYR A 168 11.50 2.80 -5.94
N ALA A 169 10.82 3.79 -5.36
CA ALA A 169 9.45 3.63 -4.88
C ALA A 169 8.50 3.21 -6.00
N MET A 170 8.61 3.84 -7.18
CA MET A 170 7.87 3.46 -8.38
C MET A 170 8.15 2.02 -8.81
N LYS A 171 9.42 1.62 -8.88
CA LYS A 171 9.78 0.24 -9.26
C LYS A 171 9.17 -0.80 -8.32
N GLY A 172 9.14 -0.53 -7.01
CA GLY A 172 8.49 -1.39 -6.03
C GLY A 172 6.98 -1.55 -6.29
N ILE A 173 6.27 -0.45 -6.54
CA ILE A 173 4.83 -0.50 -6.87
C ILE A 173 4.61 -1.22 -8.19
N MET A 174 5.36 -0.88 -9.23
CA MET A 174 5.22 -1.48 -10.56
C MET A 174 5.44 -2.99 -10.55
N SER A 175 6.43 -3.48 -9.80
CA SER A 175 6.65 -4.92 -9.67
C SER A 175 5.47 -5.63 -9.01
N GLY A 176 4.86 -5.01 -7.99
CA GLY A 176 3.66 -5.52 -7.35
C GLY A 176 2.45 -5.52 -8.29
N VAL A 177 2.23 -4.43 -9.03
CA VAL A 177 1.15 -4.34 -10.04
C VAL A 177 1.30 -5.39 -11.13
N LEU A 178 2.51 -5.56 -11.69
CA LEU A 178 2.78 -6.57 -12.71
C LEU A 178 2.57 -8.00 -12.18
N LEU A 179 3.04 -8.27 -10.97
CA LEU A 179 2.85 -9.57 -10.33
C LEU A 179 1.36 -9.88 -10.13
N ASN A 180 0.61 -8.91 -9.60
CA ASN A 180 -0.82 -9.07 -9.38
C ASN A 180 -1.59 -9.23 -10.70
N LEU A 181 -1.27 -8.47 -11.75
CA LEU A 181 -1.92 -8.58 -13.06
C LEU A 181 -1.76 -9.97 -13.68
N ILE A 182 -0.72 -10.71 -13.31
CA ILE A 182 -0.50 -12.10 -13.72
C ILE A 182 -1.17 -13.07 -12.76
N LEU A 183 -1.04 -12.85 -11.45
CA LEU A 183 -1.54 -13.77 -10.42
C LEU A 183 -3.07 -13.73 -10.29
N ALA A 184 -3.71 -12.56 -10.36
CA ALA A 184 -5.15 -12.44 -10.19
C ALA A 184 -5.93 -13.30 -11.20
N PRO A 185 -5.74 -13.20 -12.54
CA PRO A 185 -6.44 -14.07 -13.47
C PRO A 185 -6.06 -15.54 -13.31
N LEU A 186 -4.80 -15.84 -12.95
CA LEU A 186 -4.36 -17.21 -12.71
C LEU A 186 -5.12 -17.83 -11.52
N LEU A 187 -5.20 -17.13 -10.40
CA LEU A 187 -5.85 -17.63 -9.19
C LEU A 187 -7.38 -17.66 -9.33
N ILE A 188 -7.97 -16.63 -9.93
CA ILE A 188 -9.43 -16.54 -10.09
C ILE A 188 -9.94 -17.51 -11.15
N LEU A 189 -9.32 -17.53 -12.33
CA LEU A 189 -9.85 -18.26 -13.49
C LEU A 189 -9.28 -19.67 -13.62
N TYR A 190 -7.94 -19.82 -13.51
CA TYR A 190 -7.29 -21.13 -13.72
C TYR A 190 -7.44 -22.04 -12.49
N PHE A 191 -7.15 -21.53 -11.30
CA PHE A 191 -7.32 -22.29 -10.04
C PHE A 191 -8.73 -22.25 -9.49
N ALA A 192 -9.65 -21.51 -10.12
CA ALA A 192 -11.07 -21.42 -9.72
C ALA A 192 -11.27 -21.08 -8.23
N MET A 193 -10.35 -20.33 -7.62
CA MET A 193 -10.43 -19.94 -6.20
C MET A 193 -11.52 -18.91 -5.93
N GLY A 194 -12.15 -18.36 -6.97
CA GLY A 194 -13.20 -17.36 -6.84
C GLY A 194 -12.69 -16.12 -6.12
N ILE A 195 -13.51 -15.55 -5.23
CA ILE A 195 -13.19 -14.31 -4.48
C ILE A 195 -11.95 -14.43 -3.56
N THR A 196 -11.57 -15.66 -3.17
CA THR A 196 -10.36 -15.88 -2.35
C THR A 196 -9.07 -15.78 -3.14
N GLY A 197 -9.17 -15.79 -4.47
CA GLY A 197 -8.03 -15.63 -5.37
C GLY A 197 -7.78 -14.18 -5.82
N ALA A 198 -8.71 -13.29 -5.50
CA ALA A 198 -8.59 -11.86 -5.76
C ALA A 198 -7.94 -11.15 -4.59
#